data_33a1fa7b691a3b460d0d0038df5061b0
#
_entry.id   33a1fa7b691a3b460d0d0038df5061b0
#
_cell.length_a   1.000
_cell.length_b   1.000
_cell.length_c   1.000
_cell.angle_alpha   90.00
_cell.angle_beta   90.00
_cell.angle_gamma   90.00
#
_symmetry.space_group_name_H-M   'P 1'
#
loop_
_entity.id
_entity.type
_entity.pdbx_description
1 polymer ?
#
loop_
_entity_poly.entity_id
_entity_poly.type
_entity_poly.pdbx_seq_one_letter_code
_entity_poly.pdbx_strand_id
1 'polypeptide(L)'
;MDLGLKGKKAIVTGGSLGIGKAIARELAREGADVAVVSRTKDVLEKAAGELAAETGRRVIAIPADVTNRAEVDGMVAQAAAQLGGLNILVNSGSPPGGSPSATGPIENLVDEDLLHDFNVKYVGALRCCRAAIPFMKEQKWGRIVNISGLNARNAGNLSGGARNTSLVHLSKTLAVQLGRFGITVNCVHPGITRTERTPRLLAARAKELGVDAAEAERLDYVPDSPRGNAVCRMIDATEVAYVTAFLCSDKAWAVTGELIVASGGQSRSVYY
;
A
#
# COMPACT_ATOMS: atom_id res chain seq x y z
N MET A 1 22.47 -2.94 -3.11
CA MET A 1 22.05 -3.34 -4.50
C MET A 1 21.49 -2.09 -5.14
N ASP A 2 21.97 -1.70 -6.30
CA ASP A 2 21.32 -0.61 -7.06
C ASP A 2 20.01 -1.14 -7.67
N LEU A 3 18.89 -0.51 -7.32
CA LEU A 3 17.57 -0.88 -7.80
C LEU A 3 17.23 -0.27 -9.17
N GLY A 4 18.05 0.65 -9.69
CA GLY A 4 17.82 1.33 -10.98
C GLY A 4 16.63 2.30 -10.94
N LEU A 5 16.29 2.86 -9.77
CA LEU A 5 15.14 3.75 -9.59
C LEU A 5 15.49 5.24 -9.78
N LYS A 6 16.78 5.57 -9.91
CA LYS A 6 17.21 6.94 -10.14
C LYS A 6 16.55 7.53 -11.39
N GLY A 7 15.87 8.66 -11.21
CA GLY A 7 15.18 9.38 -12.29
C GLY A 7 13.83 8.79 -12.69
N LYS A 8 13.36 7.70 -12.09
CA LYS A 8 12.00 7.20 -12.27
C LYS A 8 10.98 8.15 -11.63
N LYS A 9 9.74 8.08 -12.10
CA LYS A 9 8.62 8.94 -11.68
C LYS A 9 7.54 8.07 -11.07
N ALA A 10 7.19 8.31 -9.81
CA ALA A 10 6.28 7.48 -9.06
C ALA A 10 5.04 8.23 -8.56
N ILE A 11 3.90 7.57 -8.55
CA ILE A 11 2.71 7.97 -7.79
C ILE A 11 2.53 6.96 -6.64
N VAL A 12 2.32 7.48 -5.42
CA VAL A 12 1.97 6.67 -4.25
C VAL A 12 0.67 7.19 -3.64
N THR A 13 -0.43 6.44 -3.83
CA THR A 13 -1.70 6.78 -3.15
C THR A 13 -1.62 6.39 -1.68
N GLY A 14 -2.28 7.15 -0.79
CA GLY A 14 -2.12 6.99 0.66
C GLY A 14 -0.72 7.38 1.16
N GLY A 15 0.01 8.20 0.39
CA GLY A 15 1.41 8.58 0.67
C GLY A 15 1.61 9.59 1.81
N SER A 16 0.55 10.04 2.47
CA SER A 16 0.66 11.00 3.57
C SER A 16 1.05 10.39 4.92
N LEU A 17 0.75 9.11 5.15
CA LEU A 17 0.95 8.42 6.44
C LEU A 17 1.26 6.93 6.24
N GLY A 18 1.79 6.28 7.28
CA GLY A 18 1.94 4.85 7.41
C GLY A 18 2.76 4.20 6.30
N ILE A 19 2.29 3.04 5.82
CA ILE A 19 2.97 2.23 4.80
C ILE A 19 3.18 3.03 3.50
N GLY A 20 2.17 3.80 3.05
CA GLY A 20 2.29 4.61 1.84
C GLY A 20 3.37 5.67 1.94
N LYS A 21 3.46 6.38 3.08
CA LYS A 21 4.54 7.37 3.33
C LYS A 21 5.91 6.70 3.39
N ALA A 22 6.03 5.54 4.04
CA ALA A 22 7.28 4.79 4.08
C ALA A 22 7.73 4.34 2.67
N ILE A 23 6.78 3.87 1.83
CA ILE A 23 7.07 3.51 0.44
C ILE A 23 7.53 4.72 -0.37
N ALA A 24 6.84 5.86 -0.24
CA ALA A 24 7.23 7.10 -0.92
C ALA A 24 8.64 7.55 -0.52
N ARG A 25 8.97 7.44 0.78
CA ARG A 25 10.31 7.71 1.32
C ARG A 25 11.36 6.81 0.68
N GLU A 26 11.12 5.52 0.63
CA GLU A 26 12.09 4.57 0.11
C GLU A 26 12.32 4.75 -1.40
N LEU A 27 11.25 4.93 -2.18
CA LEU A 27 11.37 5.24 -3.60
C LEU A 27 12.18 6.52 -3.85
N ALA A 28 11.96 7.55 -3.01
CA ALA A 28 12.73 8.79 -3.11
C ALA A 28 14.20 8.60 -2.71
N ARG A 29 14.51 7.82 -1.66
CA ARG A 29 15.89 7.46 -1.28
C ARG A 29 16.63 6.72 -2.37
N GLU A 30 15.92 5.86 -3.10
CA GLU A 30 16.44 5.14 -4.27
C GLU A 30 16.52 6.03 -5.53
N GLY A 31 16.22 7.34 -5.42
CA GLY A 31 16.44 8.34 -6.46
C GLY A 31 15.24 8.61 -7.37
N ALA A 32 14.06 8.10 -7.08
CA ALA A 32 12.85 8.44 -7.81
C ALA A 32 12.32 9.82 -7.41
N ASP A 33 11.61 10.50 -8.33
CA ASP A 33 10.75 11.65 -8.02
C ASP A 33 9.33 11.13 -7.74
N VAL A 34 8.67 11.63 -6.70
CA VAL A 34 7.45 11.01 -6.18
C VAL A 34 6.31 12.01 -6.07
N ALA A 35 5.14 11.65 -6.60
CA ALA A 35 3.88 12.29 -6.27
C ALA A 35 3.19 11.48 -5.16
N VAL A 36 3.01 12.08 -3.99
CA VAL A 36 2.19 11.51 -2.92
C VAL A 36 0.75 12.02 -3.05
N VAL A 37 -0.20 11.09 -2.82
CA VAL A 37 -1.62 11.35 -3.05
C VAL A 37 -2.44 10.95 -1.83
N SER A 38 -3.27 11.85 -1.33
CA SER A 38 -4.32 11.58 -0.34
C SER A 38 -5.38 12.69 -0.35
N ARG A 39 -6.47 12.53 0.39
CA ARG A 39 -7.57 13.51 0.42
C ARG A 39 -7.26 14.75 1.24
N THR A 40 -6.53 14.61 2.34
CA THR A 40 -6.30 15.69 3.31
C THR A 40 -5.08 16.50 2.91
N LYS A 41 -5.30 17.67 2.32
CA LYS A 41 -4.27 18.52 1.72
C LYS A 41 -3.14 18.86 2.69
N ASP A 42 -3.45 19.41 3.85
CA ASP A 42 -2.42 19.91 4.79
C ASP A 42 -1.49 18.79 5.27
N VAL A 43 -2.06 17.61 5.60
CA VAL A 43 -1.28 16.44 6.02
C VAL A 43 -0.41 15.93 4.88
N LEU A 44 -0.92 16.00 3.65
CA LEU A 44 -0.23 15.55 2.45
C LEU A 44 0.94 16.48 2.09
N GLU A 45 0.72 17.80 2.12
CA GLU A 45 1.75 18.81 1.86
C GLU A 45 2.88 18.75 2.88
N LYS A 46 2.52 18.58 4.17
CA LYS A 46 3.51 18.35 5.24
C LYS A 46 4.34 17.10 4.97
N ALA A 47 3.71 15.99 4.64
CA ALA A 47 4.41 14.75 4.33
C ALA A 47 5.35 14.89 3.12
N ALA A 48 4.90 15.55 2.05
CA ALA A 48 5.73 15.80 0.87
C ALA A 48 6.95 16.66 1.20
N GLY A 49 6.77 17.74 1.97
CA GLY A 49 7.86 18.60 2.43
C GLY A 49 8.90 17.87 3.27
N GLU A 50 8.44 17.05 4.24
CA GLU A 50 9.32 16.20 5.06
C GLU A 50 10.12 15.22 4.20
N LEU A 51 9.46 14.53 3.26
CA LEU A 51 10.11 13.57 2.37
C LEU A 51 11.12 14.24 1.43
N ALA A 52 10.78 15.41 0.88
CA ALA A 52 11.68 16.17 0.03
C ALA A 52 12.93 16.65 0.78
N ALA A 53 12.76 17.17 2.01
CA ALA A 53 13.86 17.61 2.86
C ALA A 53 14.77 16.44 3.28
N GLU A 54 14.20 15.29 3.61
CA GLU A 54 14.94 14.09 4.05
C GLU A 54 15.75 13.45 2.91
N THR A 55 15.20 13.42 1.70
CA THR A 55 15.77 12.63 0.60
C THR A 55 16.50 13.45 -0.44
N GLY A 56 16.32 14.77 -0.43
CA GLY A 56 16.84 15.67 -1.47
C GLY A 56 16.19 15.46 -2.84
N ARG A 57 15.08 14.69 -2.90
CA ARG A 57 14.37 14.40 -4.16
C ARG A 57 13.15 15.28 -4.31
N ARG A 58 12.67 15.37 -5.55
CA ARG A 58 11.41 16.05 -5.84
C ARG A 58 10.25 15.19 -5.35
N VAL A 59 9.56 15.68 -4.31
CA VAL A 59 8.34 15.06 -3.80
C VAL A 59 7.22 16.10 -3.87
N ILE A 60 6.15 15.78 -4.57
CA ILE A 60 5.00 16.67 -4.76
C ILE A 60 3.74 16.10 -4.13
N ALA A 61 2.90 16.99 -3.60
CA ALA A 61 1.61 16.65 -3.02
C ALA A 61 0.48 16.90 -4.02
N ILE A 62 -0.35 15.89 -4.30
CA ILE A 62 -1.52 16.05 -5.16
C ILE A 62 -2.75 15.53 -4.41
N PRO A 63 -3.60 16.42 -3.87
CA PRO A 63 -4.84 16.02 -3.23
C PRO A 63 -5.80 15.37 -4.24
N ALA A 64 -6.32 14.17 -3.92
CA ALA A 64 -7.35 13.52 -4.72
C ALA A 64 -8.08 12.43 -3.92
N ASP A 65 -9.36 12.23 -4.22
CA ASP A 65 -10.15 11.10 -3.75
C ASP A 65 -10.19 10.00 -4.82
N VAL A 66 -9.65 8.83 -4.49
CA VAL A 66 -9.61 7.67 -5.40
C VAL A 66 -11.00 7.11 -5.71
N THR A 67 -12.02 7.49 -4.95
CA THR A 67 -13.43 7.13 -5.22
C THR A 67 -14.04 7.96 -6.35
N ASN A 68 -13.43 9.08 -6.70
CA ASN A 68 -13.85 9.97 -7.78
C ASN A 68 -12.98 9.76 -9.03
N ARG A 69 -13.59 9.32 -10.11
CA ARG A 69 -12.86 9.03 -11.36
C ARG A 69 -12.19 10.27 -11.96
N ALA A 70 -12.90 11.40 -12.01
CA ALA A 70 -12.38 12.61 -12.61
C ALA A 70 -11.17 13.16 -11.83
N GLU A 71 -11.21 13.07 -10.49
CA GLU A 71 -10.08 13.45 -9.65
C GLU A 71 -8.87 12.53 -9.87
N VAL A 72 -9.10 11.21 -10.03
CA VAL A 72 -8.00 10.26 -10.33
C VAL A 72 -7.38 10.56 -11.71
N ASP A 73 -8.20 10.76 -12.73
CA ASP A 73 -7.70 11.06 -14.08
C ASP A 73 -6.89 12.37 -14.08
N GLY A 74 -7.41 13.41 -13.40
CA GLY A 74 -6.72 14.71 -13.23
C GLY A 74 -5.42 14.59 -12.42
N MET A 75 -5.43 13.86 -11.31
CA MET A 75 -4.27 13.63 -10.45
C MET A 75 -3.13 12.91 -11.20
N VAL A 76 -3.45 11.87 -11.97
CA VAL A 76 -2.44 11.14 -12.75
C VAL A 76 -1.85 12.02 -13.85
N ALA A 77 -2.69 12.76 -14.58
CA ALA A 77 -2.23 13.71 -15.61
C ALA A 77 -1.33 14.81 -15.01
N GLN A 78 -1.74 15.38 -13.86
CA GLN A 78 -0.98 16.40 -13.15
C GLN A 78 0.38 15.86 -12.67
N ALA A 79 0.41 14.65 -12.09
CA ALA A 79 1.65 14.01 -11.65
C ALA A 79 2.60 13.78 -12.83
N ALA A 80 2.09 13.21 -13.94
CA ALA A 80 2.88 12.95 -15.12
C ALA A 80 3.45 14.24 -15.73
N ALA A 81 2.66 15.32 -15.82
CA ALA A 81 3.10 16.61 -16.32
C ALA A 81 4.17 17.24 -15.41
N GLN A 82 3.93 17.26 -14.09
CA GLN A 82 4.87 17.87 -13.16
C GLN A 82 6.16 17.06 -13.01
N LEU A 83 6.12 15.74 -12.99
CA LEU A 83 7.32 14.91 -12.84
C LEU A 83 8.05 14.64 -14.16
N GLY A 84 7.44 14.94 -15.31
CA GLY A 84 8.00 14.65 -16.63
C GLY A 84 7.85 13.18 -17.06
N GLY A 85 6.72 12.56 -16.71
CA GLY A 85 6.38 11.17 -17.05
C GLY A 85 5.85 10.39 -15.85
N LEU A 86 5.54 9.09 -16.07
CA LEU A 86 5.06 8.19 -15.02
C LEU A 86 5.54 6.76 -15.26
N ASN A 87 6.33 6.24 -14.34
CA ASN A 87 6.95 4.90 -14.43
C ASN A 87 6.37 3.93 -13.38
N ILE A 88 6.03 4.43 -12.18
CA ILE A 88 5.69 3.61 -11.03
C ILE A 88 4.36 4.08 -10.45
N LEU A 89 3.47 3.12 -10.17
CA LEU A 89 2.24 3.36 -9.42
C LEU A 89 2.18 2.42 -8.21
N VAL A 90 2.07 2.99 -7.01
CA VAL A 90 1.80 2.21 -5.80
C VAL A 90 0.42 2.59 -5.26
N ASN A 91 -0.49 1.63 -5.26
CA ASN A 91 -1.82 1.76 -4.69
C ASN A 91 -1.80 1.34 -3.21
N SER A 92 -1.69 2.32 -2.31
CA SER A 92 -1.67 2.13 -0.84
C SER A 92 -2.76 2.93 -0.11
N GLY A 93 -3.63 3.62 -0.85
CA GLY A 93 -4.70 4.47 -0.31
C GLY A 93 -5.91 3.66 0.16
N SER A 94 -5.96 3.26 1.43
CA SER A 94 -7.14 2.62 2.01
C SER A 94 -7.13 2.76 3.54
N PRO A 95 -8.29 2.94 4.20
CA PRO A 95 -8.38 2.84 5.64
C PRO A 95 -7.95 1.45 6.11
N PRO A 96 -7.05 1.35 7.12
CA PRO A 96 -6.69 0.07 7.73
C PRO A 96 -7.92 -0.60 8.36
N GLY A 97 -8.04 -1.91 8.21
CA GLY A 97 -9.15 -2.68 8.76
C GLY A 97 -10.46 -2.58 7.97
N GLY A 98 -10.81 -1.42 7.47
CA GLY A 98 -12.09 -1.11 6.85
C GLY A 98 -13.06 -0.40 7.81
N SER A 99 -14.28 -0.16 7.35
CA SER A 99 -15.38 0.41 8.14
C SER A 99 -15.80 -0.57 9.25
N PRO A 100 -15.94 -0.14 10.51
CA PRO A 100 -16.31 -1.05 11.60
C PRO A 100 -17.58 -1.86 11.34
N SER A 101 -18.59 -1.24 10.74
CA SER A 101 -19.88 -1.84 10.35
C SER A 101 -19.81 -2.79 9.14
N ALA A 102 -18.66 -2.88 8.47
CA ALA A 102 -18.41 -3.80 7.36
C ALA A 102 -17.43 -4.94 7.71
N THR A 103 -17.02 -5.06 8.98
CA THR A 103 -15.97 -6.00 9.40
C THR A 103 -16.42 -7.03 10.43
N GLY A 104 -17.60 -6.86 11.01
CA GLY A 104 -18.14 -7.68 12.08
C GLY A 104 -18.97 -8.90 11.61
N PRO A 105 -19.83 -9.44 12.51
CA PRO A 105 -20.76 -10.51 12.18
C PRO A 105 -21.68 -10.12 11.02
N ILE A 106 -22.05 -11.11 10.20
CA ILE A 106 -22.82 -10.87 8.96
C ILE A 106 -24.19 -10.24 9.22
N GLU A 107 -24.77 -10.56 10.36
CA GLU A 107 -26.08 -10.04 10.79
C GLU A 107 -26.09 -8.52 11.02
N ASN A 108 -24.91 -7.94 11.29
CA ASN A 108 -24.74 -6.52 11.61
C ASN A 108 -24.04 -5.75 10.47
N LEU A 109 -23.83 -6.42 9.34
CA LEU A 109 -23.11 -5.81 8.23
C LEU A 109 -23.95 -4.71 7.56
N VAL A 110 -23.33 -3.58 7.28
CA VAL A 110 -23.93 -2.47 6.52
C VAL A 110 -23.39 -2.48 5.10
N ASP A 111 -24.27 -2.73 4.14
CA ASP A 111 -23.92 -2.89 2.72
C ASP A 111 -23.23 -1.65 2.15
N GLU A 112 -23.71 -0.45 2.49
CA GLU A 112 -23.16 0.81 2.03
C GLU A 112 -21.70 1.00 2.46
N ASP A 113 -21.36 0.60 3.68
CA ASP A 113 -20.00 0.65 4.21
C ASP A 113 -19.09 -0.39 3.55
N LEU A 114 -19.61 -1.58 3.29
CA LEU A 114 -18.91 -2.60 2.52
C LEU A 114 -18.60 -2.12 1.11
N LEU A 115 -19.60 -1.55 0.42
CA LEU A 115 -19.47 -1.01 -0.92
C LEU A 115 -18.51 0.19 -0.94
N HIS A 116 -18.57 1.06 0.07
CA HIS A 116 -17.62 2.17 0.21
C HIS A 116 -16.18 1.66 0.36
N ASP A 117 -15.94 0.73 1.27
CA ASP A 117 -14.61 0.13 1.47
C ASP A 117 -14.06 -0.49 0.19
N PHE A 118 -14.92 -1.18 -0.56
CA PHE A 118 -14.58 -1.79 -1.84
C PHE A 118 -14.28 -0.72 -2.91
N ASN A 119 -15.09 0.34 -2.97
CA ASN A 119 -14.90 1.47 -3.87
C ASN A 119 -13.56 2.18 -3.62
N VAL A 120 -13.20 2.40 -2.36
CA VAL A 120 -11.91 3.01 -2.01
C VAL A 120 -10.75 2.11 -2.42
N LYS A 121 -10.75 0.84 -1.99
CA LYS A 121 -9.56 0.00 -2.10
C LYS A 121 -9.40 -0.65 -3.47
N TYR A 122 -10.45 -1.31 -3.98
CA TYR A 122 -10.38 -2.04 -5.24
C TYR A 122 -10.65 -1.14 -6.44
N VAL A 123 -11.81 -0.47 -6.45
CA VAL A 123 -12.19 0.36 -7.60
C VAL A 123 -11.27 1.59 -7.72
N GLY A 124 -10.83 2.15 -6.59
CA GLY A 124 -9.84 3.22 -6.57
C GLY A 124 -8.51 2.80 -7.19
N ALA A 125 -7.97 1.64 -6.81
CA ALA A 125 -6.76 1.10 -7.43
C ALA A 125 -6.94 0.83 -8.93
N LEU A 126 -8.10 0.28 -9.34
CA LEU A 126 -8.44 0.04 -10.74
C LEU A 126 -8.46 1.36 -11.54
N ARG A 127 -9.05 2.43 -10.99
CA ARG A 127 -9.05 3.76 -11.62
C ARG A 127 -7.63 4.29 -11.79
N CYS A 128 -6.82 4.23 -10.73
CA CYS A 128 -5.41 4.67 -10.78
C CYS A 128 -4.61 3.87 -11.82
N CYS A 129 -4.77 2.55 -11.86
CA CYS A 129 -4.14 1.71 -12.88
C CYS A 129 -4.56 2.13 -14.30
N ARG A 130 -5.87 2.29 -14.53
CA ARG A 130 -6.40 2.70 -15.84
C ARG A 130 -5.81 4.02 -16.33
N ALA A 131 -5.70 5.01 -15.44
CA ALA A 131 -5.15 6.32 -15.76
C ALA A 131 -3.62 6.29 -15.98
N ALA A 132 -2.88 5.46 -15.24
CA ALA A 132 -1.42 5.38 -15.31
C ALA A 132 -0.89 4.54 -16.47
N ILE A 133 -1.59 3.47 -16.86
CA ILE A 133 -1.14 2.51 -17.89
C ILE A 133 -0.77 3.15 -19.24
N PRO A 134 -1.50 4.14 -19.79
CA PRO A 134 -1.09 4.78 -21.05
C PRO A 134 0.32 5.34 -21.03
N PHE A 135 0.72 6.06 -19.97
CA PHE A 135 2.06 6.63 -19.80
C PHE A 135 3.14 5.53 -19.72
N MET A 136 2.86 4.43 -19.04
CA MET A 136 3.79 3.31 -18.92
C MET A 136 3.95 2.56 -20.24
N LYS A 137 2.85 2.39 -21.02
CA LYS A 137 2.90 1.75 -22.34
C LYS A 137 3.73 2.54 -23.34
N GLU A 138 3.62 3.86 -23.35
CA GLU A 138 4.39 4.76 -24.21
C GLU A 138 5.89 4.57 -23.97
N GLN A 139 6.31 4.46 -22.71
CA GLN A 139 7.70 4.27 -22.32
C GLN A 139 8.18 2.82 -22.40
N LYS A 140 7.28 1.86 -22.68
CA LYS A 140 7.53 0.40 -22.66
C LYS A 140 8.18 -0.07 -21.35
N TRP A 141 7.87 0.61 -20.28
CA TRP A 141 8.35 0.33 -18.93
C TRP A 141 7.35 0.79 -17.88
N GLY A 142 6.98 -0.06 -16.95
CA GLY A 142 6.10 0.28 -15.85
C GLY A 142 6.17 -0.70 -14.70
N ARG A 143 5.89 -0.19 -13.49
CA ARG A 143 5.77 -0.99 -12.27
C ARG A 143 4.51 -0.59 -11.52
N ILE A 144 3.64 -1.55 -11.28
CA ILE A 144 2.43 -1.34 -10.49
C ILE A 144 2.50 -2.27 -9.29
N VAL A 145 2.38 -1.70 -8.08
CA VAL A 145 2.31 -2.48 -6.84
C VAL A 145 1.04 -2.11 -6.08
N ASN A 146 0.21 -3.11 -5.79
CA ASN A 146 -1.01 -2.97 -5.01
C ASN A 146 -0.77 -3.44 -3.57
N ILE A 147 -0.95 -2.54 -2.60
CA ILE A 147 -0.84 -2.88 -1.17
C ILE A 147 -2.19 -3.41 -0.69
N SER A 148 -2.25 -4.71 -0.50
CA SER A 148 -3.43 -5.45 -0.07
C SER A 148 -3.45 -5.65 1.45
N GLY A 149 -3.55 -6.87 1.96
CA GLY A 149 -3.48 -7.21 3.39
C GLY A 149 -3.79 -8.69 3.65
N LEU A 150 -3.32 -9.20 4.79
CA LEU A 150 -3.43 -10.60 5.18
C LEU A 150 -4.88 -11.11 5.29
N ASN A 151 -5.87 -10.22 5.48
CA ASN A 151 -7.29 -10.63 5.49
C ASN A 151 -7.74 -11.30 4.17
N ALA A 152 -6.99 -11.12 3.06
CA ALA A 152 -7.23 -11.91 1.85
C ALA A 152 -7.00 -13.41 2.04
N ARG A 153 -6.30 -13.80 3.10
CA ARG A 153 -5.90 -15.18 3.41
C ARG A 153 -6.49 -15.70 4.71
N ASN A 154 -7.00 -14.80 5.55
CA ASN A 154 -7.54 -15.14 6.86
C ASN A 154 -9.04 -14.87 6.88
N ALA A 155 -9.82 -15.83 7.40
CA ALA A 155 -11.23 -15.61 7.72
C ALA A 155 -11.38 -14.55 8.84
N GLY A 156 -12.56 -13.94 8.92
CA GLY A 156 -12.96 -13.06 10.02
C GLY A 156 -13.40 -11.67 9.61
N ASN A 157 -12.67 -10.98 8.75
CA ASN A 157 -13.03 -9.63 8.31
C ASN A 157 -13.63 -9.66 6.90
N LEU A 158 -14.96 -9.52 6.79
CA LEU A 158 -15.67 -9.64 5.52
C LEU A 158 -15.22 -8.59 4.49
N SER A 159 -15.21 -7.32 4.85
CA SER A 159 -14.72 -6.25 3.97
C SER A 159 -13.24 -6.44 3.62
N GLY A 160 -12.40 -6.67 4.64
CA GLY A 160 -10.97 -6.86 4.46
C GLY A 160 -10.64 -8.06 3.58
N GLY A 161 -11.34 -9.18 3.75
CA GLY A 161 -11.19 -10.36 2.91
C GLY A 161 -11.50 -10.07 1.45
N ALA A 162 -12.73 -9.63 1.17
CA ALA A 162 -13.22 -9.40 -0.18
C ALA A 162 -12.37 -8.40 -0.96
N ARG A 163 -12.16 -7.20 -0.42
CA ARG A 163 -11.42 -6.13 -1.11
C ARG A 163 -9.93 -6.43 -1.30
N ASN A 164 -9.31 -7.16 -0.36
CA ASN A 164 -7.90 -7.55 -0.48
C ASN A 164 -7.69 -8.66 -1.51
N THR A 165 -8.57 -9.68 -1.53
CA THR A 165 -8.54 -10.76 -2.53
C THR A 165 -8.76 -10.22 -3.94
N SER A 166 -9.68 -9.24 -4.09
CA SER A 166 -9.92 -8.58 -5.37
C SER A 166 -8.69 -7.87 -5.92
N LEU A 167 -7.84 -7.27 -5.06
CA LEU A 167 -6.57 -6.68 -5.51
C LEU A 167 -5.55 -7.74 -5.98
N VAL A 168 -5.53 -8.92 -5.37
CA VAL A 168 -4.68 -10.02 -5.85
C VAL A 168 -5.09 -10.44 -7.25
N HIS A 169 -6.41 -10.65 -7.46
CA HIS A 169 -6.95 -10.98 -8.77
C HIS A 169 -6.67 -9.89 -9.80
N LEU A 170 -6.88 -8.61 -9.46
CA LEU A 170 -6.57 -7.48 -10.32
C LEU A 170 -5.10 -7.49 -10.74
N SER A 171 -4.18 -7.70 -9.78
CA SER A 171 -2.74 -7.71 -10.05
C SER A 171 -2.36 -8.81 -11.04
N LYS A 172 -2.91 -10.04 -10.87
CA LYS A 172 -2.66 -11.14 -11.81
C LYS A 172 -3.22 -10.86 -13.19
N THR A 173 -4.45 -10.38 -13.26
CA THR A 173 -5.11 -10.04 -14.54
C THR A 173 -4.33 -8.97 -15.30
N LEU A 174 -3.93 -7.89 -14.63
CA LEU A 174 -3.15 -6.83 -15.27
C LEU A 174 -1.74 -7.28 -15.66
N ALA A 175 -1.09 -8.13 -14.88
CA ALA A 175 0.22 -8.68 -15.23
C ALA A 175 0.17 -9.43 -16.56
N VAL A 176 -0.84 -10.28 -16.77
CA VAL A 176 -1.03 -11.01 -18.03
C VAL A 176 -1.31 -10.05 -19.20
N GLN A 177 -2.14 -9.03 -19.00
CA GLN A 177 -2.48 -8.07 -20.05
C GLN A 177 -1.32 -7.15 -20.43
N LEU A 178 -0.45 -6.81 -19.49
CA LEU A 178 0.50 -5.71 -19.62
C LEU A 178 1.96 -6.15 -19.79
N GLY A 179 2.29 -7.40 -19.49
CA GLY A 179 3.68 -7.90 -19.55
C GLY A 179 4.35 -7.64 -20.90
N ARG A 180 3.63 -7.82 -22.03
CA ARG A 180 4.13 -7.54 -23.38
C ARG A 180 4.50 -6.07 -23.64
N PHE A 181 4.06 -5.16 -22.77
CA PHE A 181 4.39 -3.73 -22.85
C PHE A 181 5.51 -3.33 -21.86
N GLY A 182 6.20 -4.28 -21.25
CA GLY A 182 7.25 -3.99 -20.29
C GLY A 182 6.75 -3.53 -18.92
N ILE A 183 5.51 -3.89 -18.54
CA ILE A 183 4.88 -3.49 -17.30
C ILE A 183 4.69 -4.71 -16.40
N THR A 184 5.26 -4.66 -15.19
CA THR A 184 4.98 -5.68 -14.15
C THR A 184 3.93 -5.18 -13.18
N VAL A 185 3.10 -6.08 -12.68
CA VAL A 185 2.04 -5.77 -11.71
C VAL A 185 2.07 -6.81 -10.60
N ASN A 186 2.31 -6.37 -9.36
CA ASN A 186 2.40 -7.26 -8.21
C ASN A 186 1.53 -6.76 -7.05
N CYS A 187 1.32 -7.65 -6.09
CA CYS A 187 0.57 -7.39 -4.88
C CYS A 187 1.46 -7.63 -3.65
N VAL A 188 1.35 -6.77 -2.63
CA VAL A 188 2.04 -6.97 -1.35
C VAL A 188 1.01 -7.10 -0.24
N HIS A 189 1.15 -8.12 0.61
CA HIS A 189 0.39 -8.28 1.85
C HIS A 189 1.27 -7.90 3.04
N PRO A 190 1.11 -6.70 3.61
CA PRO A 190 1.70 -6.38 4.91
C PRO A 190 0.97 -7.14 6.03
N GLY A 191 1.71 -7.48 7.07
CA GLY A 191 1.17 -7.88 8.36
C GLY A 191 0.76 -6.70 9.23
N ILE A 192 0.60 -6.94 10.54
CA ILE A 192 0.48 -5.87 11.53
C ILE A 192 1.78 -5.07 11.49
N THR A 193 1.66 -3.80 11.11
CA THR A 193 2.80 -2.96 10.76
C THR A 193 2.83 -1.71 11.63
N ARG A 194 4.01 -1.38 12.16
CA ARG A 194 4.27 -0.16 12.94
C ARG A 194 4.13 1.07 12.04
N THR A 195 3.30 2.00 12.48
CA THR A 195 3.02 3.27 11.82
C THR A 195 2.77 4.35 12.87
N GLU A 196 2.48 5.57 12.47
CA GLU A 196 2.11 6.68 13.36
C GLU A 196 0.85 6.39 14.19
N ARG A 197 0.05 5.39 13.81
CA ARG A 197 -1.15 4.95 14.54
C ARG A 197 -0.84 3.95 15.66
N THR A 198 0.31 3.32 15.63
CA THR A 198 0.69 2.26 16.56
C THR A 198 0.61 2.67 18.03
N PRO A 199 1.06 3.87 18.45
CA PRO A 199 0.94 4.28 19.85
C PRO A 199 -0.51 4.24 20.38
N ARG A 200 -1.46 4.71 19.56
CA ARG A 200 -2.89 4.67 19.91
C ARG A 200 -3.43 3.25 20.02
N LEU A 201 -3.05 2.37 19.10
CA LEU A 201 -3.49 0.97 19.08
C LEU A 201 -2.92 0.20 20.28
N LEU A 202 -1.64 0.43 20.62
CA LEU A 202 -1.00 -0.18 21.77
C LEU A 202 -1.59 0.34 23.09
N ALA A 203 -1.92 1.64 23.18
CA ALA A 203 -2.60 2.18 24.36
C ALA A 203 -3.99 1.54 24.60
N ALA A 204 -4.76 1.30 23.53
CA ALA A 204 -6.03 0.59 23.63
C ALA A 204 -5.81 -0.87 24.07
N ARG A 205 -4.83 -1.55 23.49
CA ARG A 205 -4.48 -2.92 23.83
C ARG A 205 -3.96 -3.06 25.27
N ALA A 206 -3.15 -2.14 25.72
CA ALA A 206 -2.64 -2.05 27.09
C ALA A 206 -3.79 -1.96 28.11
N LYS A 207 -4.79 -1.14 27.80
CA LYS A 207 -6.00 -1.01 28.63
C LYS A 207 -6.79 -2.34 28.70
N GLU A 208 -6.93 -3.04 27.57
CA GLU A 208 -7.60 -4.35 27.54
C GLU A 208 -6.88 -5.39 28.43
N LEU A 209 -5.55 -5.37 28.42
CA LEU A 209 -4.71 -6.33 29.14
C LEU A 209 -4.39 -5.93 30.59
N GLY A 210 -4.66 -4.68 30.97
CA GLY A 210 -4.31 -4.16 32.30
C GLY A 210 -2.79 -3.97 32.52
N VAL A 211 -2.03 -3.70 31.45
CA VAL A 211 -0.58 -3.53 31.43
C VAL A 211 -0.18 -2.21 30.76
N ASP A 212 1.10 -1.89 30.67
CA ASP A 212 1.57 -0.77 29.87
C ASP A 212 1.68 -1.11 28.37
N ALA A 213 1.92 -0.10 27.53
CA ALA A 213 1.96 -0.26 26.08
C ALA A 213 3.13 -1.13 25.58
N ALA A 214 4.27 -1.08 26.26
CA ALA A 214 5.45 -1.88 25.90
C ALA A 214 5.22 -3.36 26.23
N GLU A 215 4.64 -3.63 27.40
CA GLU A 215 4.26 -4.99 27.80
C GLU A 215 3.15 -5.55 26.93
N ALA A 216 2.15 -4.75 26.56
CA ALA A 216 1.11 -5.15 25.63
C ALA A 216 1.68 -5.57 24.27
N GLU A 217 2.64 -4.79 23.73
CA GLU A 217 3.34 -5.17 22.50
C GLU A 217 4.14 -6.47 22.70
N ARG A 218 4.89 -6.58 23.79
CA ARG A 218 5.69 -7.77 24.10
C ARG A 218 4.81 -9.02 24.15
N LEU A 219 3.67 -8.96 24.83
CA LEU A 219 2.73 -10.09 24.96
C LEU A 219 2.08 -10.48 23.61
N ASP A 220 1.80 -9.52 22.73
CA ASP A 220 1.26 -9.81 21.41
C ASP A 220 2.30 -10.50 20.49
N TYR A 221 3.61 -10.44 20.79
CA TYR A 221 4.68 -10.99 19.96
C TYR A 221 5.54 -12.07 20.65
N VAL A 222 5.09 -12.64 21.76
CA VAL A 222 5.74 -13.85 22.30
C VAL A 222 5.59 -15.02 21.33
N PRO A 223 6.48 -16.04 21.37
CA PRO A 223 6.30 -17.27 20.60
C PRO A 223 4.90 -17.84 20.77
N ASP A 224 4.32 -18.31 19.69
CA ASP A 224 2.96 -18.91 19.64
C ASP A 224 1.80 -17.95 19.95
N SER A 225 2.02 -16.66 20.12
CA SER A 225 0.94 -15.68 20.24
C SER A 225 0.04 -15.73 18.99
N PRO A 226 -1.29 -15.81 19.14
CA PRO A 226 -2.21 -15.82 18.00
C PRO A 226 -2.21 -14.47 17.23
N ARG A 227 -1.70 -13.40 17.84
CA ARG A 227 -1.56 -12.06 17.23
C ARG A 227 -0.17 -11.83 16.63
N GLY A 228 0.81 -12.66 17.00
CA GLY A 228 2.20 -12.50 16.64
C GLY A 228 2.56 -12.95 15.23
N ASN A 229 3.85 -13.04 15.01
CA ASN A 229 4.44 -13.53 13.78
C ASN A 229 5.69 -14.38 14.10
N ALA A 230 6.25 -15.05 13.10
CA ALA A 230 7.40 -15.94 13.30
C ALA A 230 8.67 -15.21 13.74
N VAL A 231 8.81 -13.92 13.45
CA VAL A 231 9.98 -13.12 13.87
C VAL A 231 9.79 -12.45 15.24
N CYS A 232 8.70 -12.75 15.95
CA CYS A 232 8.40 -12.32 17.31
C CYS A 232 8.55 -10.80 17.56
N ARG A 233 8.16 -9.97 16.56
CA ARG A 233 8.13 -8.50 16.71
C ARG A 233 7.19 -7.87 15.68
N MET A 234 6.73 -6.66 15.97
CA MET A 234 5.99 -5.87 15.00
C MET A 234 6.89 -5.52 13.80
N ILE A 235 6.35 -5.66 12.59
CA ILE A 235 7.04 -5.27 11.35
C ILE A 235 6.97 -3.76 11.21
N ASP A 236 8.08 -3.13 10.81
CA ASP A 236 8.11 -1.70 10.53
C ASP A 236 7.59 -1.40 9.10
N ALA A 237 7.01 -0.22 8.92
CA ALA A 237 6.53 0.21 7.60
C ALA A 237 7.67 0.30 6.57
N THR A 238 8.88 0.57 7.00
CA THR A 238 10.09 0.57 6.16
C THR A 238 10.40 -0.81 5.60
N GLU A 239 10.15 -1.89 6.35
CA GLU A 239 10.38 -3.26 5.86
C GLU A 239 9.41 -3.64 4.74
N VAL A 240 8.16 -3.13 4.80
CA VAL A 240 7.21 -3.24 3.69
C VAL A 240 7.63 -2.39 2.50
N ALA A 241 8.21 -1.21 2.78
CA ALA A 241 8.70 -0.31 1.75
C ALA A 241 9.88 -0.90 0.98
N TYR A 242 10.83 -1.59 1.62
CA TYR A 242 11.95 -2.28 0.95
C TYR A 242 11.46 -3.33 -0.06
N VAL A 243 10.51 -4.16 0.35
CA VAL A 243 9.90 -5.15 -0.56
C VAL A 243 9.21 -4.45 -1.74
N THR A 244 8.49 -3.37 -1.48
CA THR A 244 7.79 -2.62 -2.52
C THR A 244 8.77 -1.94 -3.48
N ALA A 245 9.83 -1.32 -2.99
CA ALA A 245 10.87 -0.70 -3.81
C ALA A 245 11.60 -1.74 -4.68
N PHE A 246 11.91 -2.93 -4.14
CA PHE A 246 12.44 -4.04 -4.92
C PHE A 246 11.49 -4.42 -6.07
N LEU A 247 10.20 -4.57 -5.82
CA LEU A 247 9.21 -4.90 -6.87
C LEU A 247 9.06 -3.78 -7.92
N CYS A 248 9.37 -2.54 -7.58
CA CYS A 248 9.40 -1.40 -8.49
C CYS A 248 10.70 -1.31 -9.31
N SER A 249 11.69 -2.16 -9.04
CA SER A 249 13.02 -2.08 -9.62
C SER A 249 13.17 -2.86 -10.94
N ASP A 250 14.31 -2.67 -11.61
CA ASP A 250 14.74 -3.49 -12.74
C ASP A 250 15.18 -4.90 -12.30
N LYS A 251 15.47 -5.09 -11.01
CA LYS A 251 15.88 -6.38 -10.45
C LYS A 251 14.73 -7.35 -10.25
N ALA A 252 13.49 -6.85 -10.22
CA ALA A 252 12.28 -7.65 -10.04
C ALA A 252 11.57 -8.00 -11.37
N TRP A 253 12.25 -7.91 -12.52
CA TRP A 253 11.64 -8.14 -13.83
C TRP A 253 10.95 -9.50 -13.97
N ALA A 254 11.51 -10.55 -13.39
CA ALA A 254 10.93 -11.89 -13.42
C ALA A 254 9.71 -12.07 -12.51
N VAL A 255 9.39 -11.06 -11.66
CA VAL A 255 8.29 -11.12 -10.70
C VAL A 255 7.13 -10.28 -11.21
N THR A 256 6.09 -10.94 -11.73
CA THR A 256 4.87 -10.25 -12.18
C THR A 256 3.63 -11.12 -12.00
N GLY A 257 2.55 -10.53 -11.55
CA GLY A 257 1.30 -11.22 -11.20
C GLY A 257 1.41 -12.00 -9.89
N GLU A 258 2.38 -11.67 -9.06
CA GLU A 258 2.67 -12.39 -7.83
C GLU A 258 2.21 -11.63 -6.59
N LEU A 259 2.00 -12.40 -5.54
CA LEU A 259 1.63 -11.94 -4.21
C LEU A 259 2.79 -12.17 -3.27
N ILE A 260 3.40 -11.10 -2.81
CA ILE A 260 4.50 -11.12 -1.85
C ILE A 260 3.99 -10.76 -0.46
N VAL A 261 4.29 -11.60 0.52
CA VAL A 261 3.90 -11.38 1.92
C VAL A 261 5.05 -10.74 2.69
N ALA A 262 4.83 -9.55 3.22
CA ALA A 262 5.77 -8.81 4.08
C ALA A 262 5.20 -8.70 5.50
N SER A 263 5.19 -9.80 6.26
CA SER A 263 4.49 -9.91 7.53
C SER A 263 5.30 -10.51 8.68
N GLY A 264 6.57 -10.85 8.42
CA GLY A 264 7.38 -11.58 9.40
C GLY A 264 6.85 -12.99 9.71
N GLY A 265 6.14 -13.61 8.75
CA GLY A 265 5.54 -14.94 8.96
C GLY A 265 4.25 -14.91 9.78
N GLN A 266 3.52 -13.80 9.78
CA GLN A 266 2.20 -13.70 10.40
C GLN A 266 1.18 -14.44 9.52
N SER A 267 0.74 -15.56 9.85
CA SER A 267 -0.23 -16.45 9.21
C SER A 267 0.37 -17.84 9.08
N ARG A 268 -0.44 -18.82 9.42
CA ARG A 268 -0.07 -20.24 9.24
C ARG A 268 -0.52 -20.79 7.88
N SER A 269 -1.02 -19.92 7.00
CA SER A 269 -1.52 -20.33 5.69
C SER A 269 -0.37 -20.68 4.76
N VAL A 270 -0.44 -21.85 4.16
CA VAL A 270 0.45 -22.30 3.09
C VAL A 270 -0.27 -22.09 1.75
N TYR A 271 0.42 -21.53 0.77
CA TYR A 271 -0.12 -21.28 -0.57
C TYR A 271 0.81 -21.87 -1.61
N TYR A 272 0.20 -22.43 -2.63
CA TYR A 272 0.86 -23.00 -3.79
C TYR A 272 0.79 -22.02 -4.97
#